data_6d14c1bdb60714345c57b818cce34667
#
_entry.id   6d14c1bdb60714345c57b818cce34667
#
_cell.length_a   1.000
_cell.length_b   1.000
_cell.length_c   1.000
_cell.angle_alpha   90.00
_cell.angle_beta   90.00
_cell.angle_gamma   90.00
#
_symmetry.space_group_name_H-M   'P 1'
#
loop_
_entity.id
_entity.type
_entity.pdbx_description
1 polymer ?
#
loop_
_entity_poly.entity_id
_entity_poly.type
_entity_poly.pdbx_seq_one_letter_code
_entity_poly.pdbx_strand_id
1 'polypeptide(L)' 'MKRQFKVGDHVSWNSEAGRVRGTIKKKVTSPMRFKNYMVRASREEPQYLIKSDKTDHLAMHKGTALKKLASKKWW' A
#
# COMPACT_ATOMS: atom_id res chain seq x y z
N MET A 1 9.09 13.73 -8.02
CA MET A 1 7.75 13.80 -7.43
C MET A 1 7.47 12.62 -6.56
N LYS A 2 6.97 12.86 -5.38
CA LYS A 2 6.59 11.77 -4.50
C LYS A 2 5.23 11.25 -4.88
N ARG A 3 5.13 9.94 -5.00
CA ARG A 3 3.84 9.33 -5.25
C ARG A 3 3.06 9.24 -3.96
N GLN A 4 1.88 9.76 -3.96
CA GLN A 4 1.00 9.65 -2.82
C GLN A 4 -0.28 8.96 -3.23
N PHE A 5 -0.73 8.10 -2.33
CA PHE A 5 -1.95 7.34 -2.54
C PHE A 5 -2.96 7.70 -1.46
N LYS A 6 -4.19 7.34 -1.69
CA LYS A 6 -5.28 7.62 -0.75
C LYS A 6 -5.89 6.32 -0.29
N VAL A 7 -6.53 6.36 0.86
CA VAL A 7 -7.34 5.23 1.32
C VAL A 7 -8.38 4.93 0.25
N GLY A 8 -8.48 3.65 -0.10
CA GLY A 8 -9.38 3.22 -1.15
C GLY A 8 -8.73 3.05 -2.51
N ASP A 9 -7.52 3.57 -2.69
CA ASP A 9 -6.82 3.41 -3.96
C ASP A 9 -6.45 1.94 -4.18
N HIS A 10 -6.58 1.50 -5.41
CA HIS A 10 -6.20 0.16 -5.82
C HIS A 10 -4.77 0.20 -6.36
N VAL A 11 -3.93 -0.63 -5.79
CA VAL A 11 -2.49 -0.61 -6.10
C VAL A 11 -1.97 -2.03 -6.30
N SER A 12 -0.76 -2.12 -6.86
CA SER A 12 -0.09 -3.39 -7.00
C SER A 12 1.37 -3.25 -6.57
N TRP A 13 1.96 -4.36 -6.21
CA TRP A 13 3.38 -4.42 -5.86
C TRP A 13 3.91 -5.80 -6.18
N ASN A 14 5.24 -5.92 -6.24
CA ASN A 14 5.88 -7.20 -6.48
C ASN A 14 6.23 -7.85 -5.16
N SER A 15 5.92 -9.12 -5.05
CA SER A 15 6.30 -9.94 -3.90
C SER A 15 7.07 -11.15 -4.40
N GLU A 16 7.55 -11.97 -3.47
CA GLU A 16 8.23 -13.20 -3.83
C GLU A 16 7.34 -14.14 -4.64
N ALA A 17 6.05 -14.05 -4.40
CA ALA A 17 5.08 -14.89 -5.10
C ALA A 17 4.60 -14.28 -6.41
N GLY A 18 5.16 -13.13 -6.81
CA GLY A 18 4.77 -12.44 -8.02
C GLY A 18 4.06 -11.15 -7.72
N ARG A 19 3.31 -10.65 -8.70
CA ARG A 19 2.60 -9.38 -8.54
C ARG A 19 1.34 -9.58 -7.72
N VAL A 20 1.17 -8.71 -6.74
CA VAL A 20 0.01 -8.74 -5.85
C VAL A 20 -0.76 -7.43 -6.01
N ARG A 21 -2.06 -7.49 -5.93
CA ARG A 21 -2.94 -6.33 -5.97
C ARG A 21 -3.68 -6.19 -4.66
N GLY A 22 -3.96 -4.97 -4.30
CA GLY A 22 -4.70 -4.72 -3.08
C GLY A 22 -5.25 -3.32 -3.02
N THR A 23 -5.99 -3.05 -1.96
CA THR A 23 -6.61 -1.76 -1.72
C THR A 23 -6.01 -1.14 -0.47
N ILE A 24 -5.70 0.15 -0.56
CA ILE A 24 -5.13 0.87 0.57
C ILE A 24 -6.19 1.07 1.63
N LYS A 25 -5.87 0.64 2.85
CA LYS A 25 -6.76 0.77 3.99
C LYS A 25 -6.38 1.92 4.90
N LYS A 26 -5.09 2.25 4.94
CA LYS A 26 -4.63 3.32 5.82
C LYS A 26 -3.35 3.92 5.28
N LYS A 27 -3.21 5.22 5.41
CA LYS A 27 -1.97 5.91 5.09
C LYS A 27 -1.25 6.18 6.41
N VAL A 28 -0.05 5.67 6.52
CA VAL A 28 0.76 5.77 7.74
C VAL A 28 1.84 6.81 7.53
N THR A 29 1.83 7.85 8.33
CA THR A 29 2.79 8.95 8.22
C THR A 29 3.66 9.12 9.45
N SER A 30 3.56 8.21 10.40
CA SER A 30 4.40 8.22 11.60
C SER A 30 4.79 6.79 11.93
N PRO A 31 5.86 6.62 12.72
CA PRO A 31 6.28 5.26 13.09
C PRO A 31 5.18 4.52 13.84
N MET A 32 5.02 3.26 13.51
CA MET A 32 4.06 2.42 14.22
C MET A 32 4.53 0.97 14.16
N ARG A 33 3.99 0.17 15.06
CA ARG A 33 4.27 -1.26 15.05
C ARG A 33 3.25 -1.96 14.17
N PHE A 34 3.74 -2.80 13.28
CA PHE A 34 2.90 -3.60 12.41
C PHE A 34 3.36 -5.04 12.50
N LYS A 35 2.50 -5.92 12.97
CA LYS A 35 2.84 -7.32 13.23
C LYS A 35 4.03 -7.38 14.19
N ASN A 36 5.15 -7.93 13.76
CA ASN A 36 6.31 -8.12 14.62
C ASN A 36 7.43 -7.15 14.37
N TYR A 37 7.18 -6.07 13.62
CA TYR A 37 8.25 -5.14 13.32
C TYR A 37 7.76 -3.71 13.37
N MET A 38 8.74 -2.82 13.46
CA MET A 38 8.45 -1.39 13.51
C MET A 38 8.45 -0.83 12.11
N VAL A 39 7.36 -0.18 11.75
CA VAL A 39 7.23 0.52 10.48
C VAL A 39 7.74 1.94 10.69
N ARG A 40 8.73 2.33 9.92
CA ARG A 40 9.28 3.68 9.98
C ARG A 40 8.71 4.50 8.85
N ALA A 41 7.62 5.16 9.12
CA ALA A 41 6.98 6.03 8.15
C ALA A 41 7.10 7.47 8.60
N SER A 42 7.00 8.39 7.66
CA SER A 42 7.02 9.81 7.94
C SER A 42 6.12 10.51 6.93
N ARG A 43 5.93 11.81 7.13
CA ARG A 43 5.15 12.59 6.16
C ARG A 43 5.84 12.65 4.82
N GLU A 44 7.16 12.62 4.81
CA GLU A 44 7.94 12.65 3.58
C GLU A 44 7.97 11.30 2.89
N GLU A 45 7.95 10.24 3.68
CA GLU A 45 7.95 8.87 3.16
C GLU A 45 6.85 8.08 3.83
N PRO A 46 5.60 8.33 3.47
CA PRO A 46 4.51 7.58 4.07
C PRO A 46 4.52 6.12 3.61
N GLN A 47 4.03 5.27 4.47
CA GLN A 47 3.78 3.89 4.12
C GLN A 47 2.29 3.63 4.09
N TYR A 48 1.90 2.58 3.43
CA TYR A 48 0.49 2.31 3.22
C TYR A 48 0.16 0.91 3.68
N LEU A 49 -0.90 0.82 4.45
CA LEU A 49 -1.45 -0.45 4.87
C LEU A 49 -2.43 -0.90 3.79
N ILE A 50 -2.17 -2.05 3.22
CA ILE A 50 -2.89 -2.54 2.05
C ILE A 50 -3.47 -3.91 2.34
N LYS A 51 -4.71 -4.11 1.94
CA LYS A 51 -5.35 -5.41 2.03
C LYS A 51 -5.29 -6.07 0.67
N SER A 52 -4.78 -7.30 0.61
CA SER A 52 -4.68 -8.05 -0.63
C SER A 52 -6.08 -8.35 -1.17
N ASP A 53 -6.23 -8.28 -2.50
CA ASP A 53 -7.52 -8.57 -3.12
C ASP A 53 -7.88 -10.04 -3.04
N LYS A 54 -6.90 -10.93 -3.05
CA LYS A 54 -7.15 -12.36 -3.08
C LYS A 54 -7.33 -12.97 -1.71
N THR A 55 -6.79 -12.34 -0.69
CA THR A 55 -6.81 -12.87 0.66
C THR A 55 -7.07 -11.72 1.62
N ASP A 56 -7.26 -12.06 2.89
CA ASP A 56 -7.41 -11.04 3.92
C ASP A 56 -6.08 -10.60 4.50
N HIS A 57 -4.99 -10.95 3.85
CA HIS A 57 -3.67 -10.57 4.33
C HIS A 57 -3.44 -9.09 4.17
N LEU A 58 -2.81 -8.52 5.17
CA LEU A 58 -2.43 -7.11 5.16
C LEU A 58 -0.94 -7.00 4.87
N ALA A 59 -0.57 -5.95 4.16
CA ALA A 59 0.82 -5.66 3.85
C ALA A 59 1.09 -4.19 4.10
N MET A 60 2.34 -3.87 4.36
CA MET A 60 2.76 -2.50 4.58
C MET A 60 3.90 -2.19 3.62
N HIS A 61 3.72 -1.21 2.75
CA HIS A 61 4.72 -0.86 1.75
C HIS A 61 4.85 0.64 1.63
N LYS A 62 6.04 1.07 1.25
CA LYS A 62 6.27 2.47 0.91
C LYS A 62 5.60 2.79 -0.43
N GLY A 63 5.24 4.05 -0.61
CA GLY A 63 4.63 4.48 -1.85
C GLY A 63 5.46 4.19 -3.08
N THR A 64 6.79 4.25 -2.94
CA THR A 64 7.69 3.98 -4.06
C THR A 64 7.66 2.53 -4.52
N ALA A 65 7.19 1.62 -3.67
CA ALA A 65 7.08 0.20 -4.02
C ALA A 65 5.73 -0.13 -4.65
N LEU A 66 4.82 0.83 -4.71
CA LEU A 66 3.46 0.61 -5.19
C LEU A 66 3.25 1.22 -6.55
N LYS A 67 2.37 0.62 -7.32
CA LYS A 67 1.88 1.19 -8.56
C LYS A 67 0.38 1.33 -8.47
N LYS A 68 -0.11 2.51 -8.82
CA LYS A 68 -1.54 2.74 -8.81
C LYS A 68 -2.17 2.07 -10.01
N LEU A 69 -3.20 1.29 -9.77
CA LEU A 69 -3.95 0.65 -10.84
C LEU A 69 -5.05 1.60 -11.30
N ALA A 70 -5.22 1.67 -12.60
CA ALA A 70 -6.26 2.51 -13.15
C ALA A 70 -7.61 1.91 -12.81
N SER A 71 -8.52 2.77 -12.36
CA SER A 71 -9.90 2.36 -12.20
C SER A 71 -10.49 2.18 -13.57
N LYS A 72 -11.02 1.01 -13.82
CA LYS A 72 -11.72 0.78 -15.07
C LYS A 72 -13.16 1.20 -14.90
N LYS A 73 -13.50 2.25 -15.55
CA LYS A 73 -14.87 2.73 -15.55
C LYS A 73 -15.41 2.56 -16.95
N TRP A 74 -16.55 1.99 -17.03
CA TRP A 74 -17.14 1.61 -18.30
C TRP A 74 -18.28 2.50 -18.74
N TRP A 75 -18.26 3.69 -18.31
CA TRP A 75 -19.34 4.62 -18.67
C TRP A 75 -18.81 5.93 -19.14
#